data_35055247dcbe7f21a60ce1cc0848d804
#
_entry.id   35055247dcbe7f21a60ce1cc0848d804
#
_cell.length_a   1.000
_cell.length_b   1.000
_cell.length_c   1.000
_cell.angle_alpha   90.00
_cell.angle_beta   90.00
_cell.angle_gamma   90.00
#
_symmetry.space_group_name_H-M   'P 1'
#
loop_
_entity.id
_entity.type
_entity.pdbx_description
1 polymer ?
#
loop_
_entity_poly.entity_id
_entity_poly.type
_entity_poly.pdbx_seq_one_letter_code
_entity_poly.pdbx_strand_id
1 'polypeptide(L)'
;MHEFSLSHIPRKAWPGAVFGENGQSYEVDADFRTVLKCLRVLRDEDIRERDRLYLLKQWFFRGQDVPGGLEKFIGFAFGECREPSGQPRMMDFEQDADAIYASFLMAYGMDLTEIPFLHWYKFLVLLRLLGEDTPLEKRIALRGMDTSKLKGEARIRAERAQQAVALREPASAREEAMRQEITRALEEGKDPSEIIRRMGGDEDAG
;
A
#
# COMPACT_ATOMS: atom_id res chain seq x y z
N MET A 1 -0.77 -0.48 -20.30
CA MET A 1 0.22 -1.46 -19.80
C MET A 1 1.39 -1.45 -20.78
N HIS A 2 2.55 -0.86 -20.41
CA HIS A 2 3.74 -1.04 -21.23
C HIS A 2 4.10 -2.51 -21.13
N GLU A 3 3.93 -3.23 -22.21
CA GLU A 3 4.33 -4.63 -22.32
C GLU A 3 5.85 -4.71 -22.12
N PHE A 4 6.27 -5.40 -21.07
CA PHE A 4 7.69 -5.59 -20.79
C PHE A 4 8.26 -6.49 -21.89
N SER A 5 9.09 -5.93 -22.77
CA SER A 5 9.74 -6.66 -23.86
C SER A 5 11.23 -6.67 -23.69
N LEU A 6 11.84 -7.84 -23.60
CA LEU A 6 13.29 -8.01 -23.52
C LEU A 6 14.01 -7.55 -24.79
N SER A 7 13.35 -7.53 -25.92
CA SER A 7 13.93 -7.08 -27.21
C SER A 7 14.04 -5.57 -27.34
N HIS A 8 13.35 -4.82 -26.46
CA HIS A 8 13.29 -3.35 -26.52
C HIS A 8 13.63 -2.72 -25.16
N ILE A 9 14.55 -3.32 -24.39
CA ILE A 9 15.08 -2.69 -23.17
C ILE A 9 16.12 -1.65 -23.58
N PRO A 10 15.82 -0.34 -23.66
CA PRO A 10 16.85 0.66 -23.80
C PRO A 10 17.76 0.59 -22.58
N ARG A 11 19.03 0.95 -22.72
CA ARG A 11 19.99 0.98 -21.59
C ARG A 11 19.55 1.88 -20.42
N LYS A 12 18.51 2.73 -20.61
CA LYS A 12 17.75 3.46 -19.59
C LYS A 12 16.27 3.08 -19.72
N ALA A 13 15.92 1.86 -19.33
CA ALA A 13 14.62 1.24 -19.63
C ALA A 13 13.42 1.79 -18.86
N TRP A 14 13.64 2.60 -17.82
CA TRP A 14 12.56 3.03 -16.94
C TRP A 14 12.47 4.55 -16.93
N PRO A 15 11.26 5.14 -17.01
CA PRO A 15 11.09 6.58 -17.05
C PRO A 15 11.59 7.22 -15.75
N GLY A 16 12.69 7.98 -15.83
CA GLY A 16 13.16 8.86 -14.75
C GLY A 16 12.55 10.26 -14.83
N ALA A 17 11.51 10.44 -15.65
CA ALA A 17 10.82 11.70 -15.84
C ALA A 17 9.34 11.48 -16.13
N VAL A 18 8.53 12.49 -15.84
CA VAL A 18 7.10 12.58 -16.21
C VAL A 18 6.88 13.79 -17.10
N PHE A 19 5.82 13.76 -17.92
CA PHE A 19 5.41 14.90 -18.72
C PHE A 19 4.31 15.66 -17.99
N GLY A 20 4.54 16.95 -17.73
CA GLY A 20 3.51 17.85 -17.21
C GLY A 20 2.41 18.12 -18.25
N GLU A 21 1.32 18.75 -17.82
CA GLU A 21 0.22 19.16 -18.71
C GLU A 21 0.67 20.16 -19.78
N ASN A 22 1.74 20.91 -19.49
CA ASN A 22 2.38 21.84 -20.43
C ASN A 22 3.28 21.16 -21.47
N GLY A 23 3.35 19.80 -21.48
CA GLY A 23 4.18 19.02 -22.40
C GLY A 23 5.68 19.02 -22.06
N GLN A 24 6.12 19.67 -20.98
CA GLN A 24 7.52 19.63 -20.54
C GLN A 24 7.82 18.35 -19.79
N SER A 25 9.07 17.87 -19.92
CA SER A 25 9.57 16.73 -19.18
C SER A 25 10.16 17.18 -17.84
N TYR A 26 9.79 16.53 -16.76
CA TYR A 26 10.24 16.79 -15.40
C TYR A 26 10.93 15.55 -14.86
N GLU A 27 12.17 15.68 -14.42
CA GLU A 27 12.88 14.59 -13.75
C GLU A 27 12.26 14.29 -12.40
N VAL A 28 12.14 13.00 -12.08
CA VAL A 28 11.55 12.54 -10.83
C VAL A 28 12.52 11.63 -10.06
N ASP A 29 12.32 11.55 -8.76
CA ASP A 29 12.97 10.51 -7.95
C ASP A 29 12.15 9.22 -8.03
N ALA A 30 12.58 8.35 -8.92
CA ALA A 30 11.92 7.06 -9.19
C ALA A 30 12.38 5.94 -8.26
N ASP A 31 13.14 6.21 -7.19
CA ASP A 31 13.47 5.20 -6.18
C ASP A 31 12.20 4.72 -5.47
N PHE A 32 12.08 3.39 -5.29
CA PHE A 32 10.89 2.79 -4.68
C PHE A 32 10.59 3.34 -3.29
N ARG A 33 11.63 3.68 -2.51
CA ARG A 33 11.46 4.25 -1.15
C ARG A 33 10.83 5.62 -1.20
N THR A 34 11.24 6.45 -2.17
CA THR A 34 10.64 7.78 -2.38
C THR A 34 9.18 7.66 -2.78
N VAL A 35 8.86 6.74 -3.70
CA VAL A 35 7.47 6.51 -4.12
C VAL A 35 6.62 6.00 -2.95
N LEU A 36 7.10 5.00 -2.20
CA LEU A 36 6.39 4.49 -1.01
C LEU A 36 6.17 5.58 0.04
N LYS A 37 7.20 6.40 0.31
CA LYS A 37 7.12 7.52 1.24
C LYS A 37 6.05 8.54 0.81
N CYS A 38 5.98 8.87 -0.48
CA CYS A 38 4.94 9.75 -1.02
C CYS A 38 3.55 9.12 -0.90
N LEU A 39 3.39 7.84 -1.22
CA LEU A 39 2.12 7.13 -1.10
C LEU A 39 1.62 7.10 0.36
N ARG A 40 2.52 6.88 1.32
CA ARG A 40 2.20 6.92 2.74
C ARG A 40 1.68 8.30 3.15
N VAL A 41 2.42 9.36 2.83
CA VAL A 41 2.02 10.74 3.19
C VAL A 41 0.70 11.15 2.53
N LEU A 42 0.46 10.75 1.29
CA LEU A 42 -0.80 11.08 0.61
C LEU A 42 -2.02 10.38 1.23
N ARG A 43 -1.82 9.25 1.91
CA ARG A 43 -2.88 8.53 2.65
C ARG A 43 -3.07 9.02 4.09
N ASP A 44 -2.13 9.79 4.62
CA ASP A 44 -2.14 10.27 5.99
C ASP A 44 -3.07 11.49 6.10
N GLU A 45 -4.24 11.29 6.70
CA GLU A 45 -5.27 12.33 6.86
C GLU A 45 -4.93 13.34 7.98
N ASP A 46 -4.02 12.98 8.89
CA ASP A 46 -3.54 13.90 9.94
C ASP A 46 -2.67 15.00 9.37
N ILE A 47 -2.10 14.80 8.17
CA ILE A 47 -1.32 15.79 7.43
C ILE A 47 -2.26 16.60 6.53
N ARG A 48 -2.23 17.93 6.65
CA ARG A 48 -3.04 18.82 5.79
C ARG A 48 -2.70 18.58 4.32
N GLU A 49 -3.70 18.63 3.46
CA GLU A 49 -3.56 18.41 2.02
C GLU A 49 -2.43 19.26 1.40
N ARG A 50 -2.36 20.55 1.75
CA ARG A 50 -1.30 21.45 1.27
C ARG A 50 0.08 20.93 1.63
N ASP A 51 0.26 20.41 2.84
CA ASP A 51 1.55 19.93 3.33
C ASP A 51 1.90 18.60 2.66
N ARG A 52 0.90 17.73 2.40
CA ARG A 52 1.07 16.49 1.61
C ARG A 52 1.55 16.80 0.19
N LEU A 53 0.93 17.75 -0.49
CA LEU A 53 1.33 18.17 -1.85
C LEU A 53 2.70 18.84 -1.86
N TYR A 54 3.03 19.62 -0.84
CA TYR A 54 4.36 20.19 -0.68
C TYR A 54 5.44 19.10 -0.53
N LEU A 55 5.20 18.08 0.31
CA LEU A 55 6.12 16.97 0.50
C LEU A 55 6.29 16.14 -0.77
N LEU A 56 5.20 15.88 -1.50
CA LEU A 56 5.24 15.22 -2.81
C LEU A 56 6.13 16.00 -3.80
N LYS A 57 5.96 17.33 -3.88
CA LYS A 57 6.80 18.20 -4.70
C LYS A 57 8.27 18.07 -4.32
N GLN A 58 8.59 18.16 -3.02
CA GLN A 58 9.98 18.13 -2.55
C GLN A 58 10.65 16.79 -2.81
N TRP A 59 9.96 15.67 -2.57
CA TRP A 59 10.57 14.35 -2.63
C TRP A 59 10.55 13.78 -4.04
N PHE A 60 9.36 13.64 -4.62
CA PHE A 60 9.24 12.98 -5.94
C PHE A 60 9.65 13.89 -7.09
N PHE A 61 9.20 15.14 -7.10
CA PHE A 61 9.52 16.11 -8.16
C PHE A 61 10.78 16.93 -7.88
N ARG A 62 11.56 16.60 -6.85
CA ARG A 62 12.82 17.28 -6.51
C ARG A 62 12.68 18.80 -6.39
N GLY A 63 11.58 19.29 -5.81
CA GLY A 63 11.27 20.68 -5.62
C GLY A 63 10.68 21.40 -6.84
N GLN A 64 10.54 20.71 -7.98
CA GLN A 64 9.99 21.30 -9.21
C GLN A 64 8.47 21.49 -9.11
N ASP A 65 7.95 22.60 -9.63
CA ASP A 65 6.51 22.82 -9.81
C ASP A 65 6.05 22.13 -11.09
N VAL A 66 5.31 21.03 -10.94
CA VAL A 66 4.81 20.24 -12.05
C VAL A 66 3.30 20.45 -12.17
N PRO A 67 2.81 21.04 -13.28
CA PRO A 67 1.37 21.14 -13.53
C PRO A 67 0.72 19.76 -13.53
N GLY A 68 -0.38 19.61 -12.76
CA GLY A 68 -1.03 18.31 -12.57
C GLY A 68 -0.18 17.29 -11.79
N GLY A 69 0.70 17.77 -10.90
CA GLY A 69 1.71 16.92 -10.24
C GLY A 69 1.13 15.72 -9.48
N LEU A 70 -0.02 15.88 -8.80
CA LEU A 70 -0.65 14.78 -8.08
C LEU A 70 -1.09 13.68 -9.06
N GLU A 71 -1.79 14.03 -10.13
CA GLU A 71 -2.27 13.11 -11.17
C GLU A 71 -1.08 12.41 -11.87
N LYS A 72 0.00 13.16 -12.12
CA LYS A 72 1.22 12.60 -12.72
C LYS A 72 1.90 11.62 -11.78
N PHE A 73 1.95 11.92 -10.49
CA PHE A 73 2.47 10.98 -9.49
C PHE A 73 1.60 9.73 -9.39
N ILE A 74 0.27 9.87 -9.30
CA ILE A 74 -0.66 8.74 -9.27
C ILE A 74 -0.51 7.87 -10.53
N GLY A 75 -0.44 8.50 -11.71
CA GLY A 75 -0.18 7.81 -12.97
C GLY A 75 1.18 7.08 -12.99
N PHE A 76 2.22 7.68 -12.40
CA PHE A 76 3.52 7.03 -12.26
C PHE A 76 3.49 5.86 -11.26
N ALA A 77 2.87 6.05 -10.10
CA ALA A 77 2.86 5.05 -9.03
C ALA A 77 2.03 3.81 -9.38
N PHE A 78 0.88 4.00 -10.01
CA PHE A 78 -0.08 2.92 -10.29
C PHE A 78 -0.21 2.57 -11.76
N GLY A 79 0.35 3.39 -12.68
CA GLY A 79 0.17 3.26 -14.12
C GLY A 79 -1.30 3.46 -14.51
N GLU A 80 -1.68 2.94 -15.68
CA GLU A 80 -3.07 2.88 -16.10
C GLU A 80 -3.85 1.71 -15.44
N CYS A 81 -3.16 0.87 -14.68
CA CYS A 81 -3.77 -0.22 -13.93
C CYS A 81 -4.44 0.33 -12.66
N ARG A 82 -5.65 0.83 -12.79
CA ARG A 82 -6.58 0.82 -11.67
C ARG A 82 -6.87 -0.65 -11.35
N GLU A 83 -6.57 -1.07 -10.12
CA GLU A 83 -7.10 -2.34 -9.64
C GLU A 83 -8.62 -2.36 -9.87
N PRO A 84 -9.19 -3.49 -10.36
CA PRO A 84 -10.63 -3.56 -10.53
C PRO A 84 -11.29 -3.22 -9.18
N SER A 85 -12.11 -2.18 -9.17
CA SER A 85 -12.86 -1.79 -7.99
C SER A 85 -13.69 -2.99 -7.51
N GLY A 86 -13.44 -3.46 -6.28
CA GLY A 86 -14.20 -4.54 -5.66
C GLY A 86 -13.43 -5.81 -5.31
N GLN A 87 -12.15 -5.93 -5.67
CA GLN A 87 -11.35 -7.02 -5.13
C GLN A 87 -10.83 -6.68 -3.71
N PRO A 88 -10.86 -7.64 -2.77
CA PRO A 88 -10.32 -7.41 -1.45
C PRO A 88 -8.83 -7.13 -1.53
N ARG A 89 -8.38 -6.12 -0.80
CA ARG A 89 -6.97 -5.80 -0.68
C ARG A 89 -6.24 -6.94 0.02
N MET A 90 -5.24 -7.51 -0.64
CA MET A 90 -4.51 -8.68 -0.13
C MET A 90 -3.14 -8.33 0.45
N MET A 91 -2.63 -7.12 0.20
CA MET A 91 -1.31 -6.66 0.63
C MET A 91 -1.34 -5.17 0.98
N ASP A 92 -0.48 -4.77 1.90
CA ASP A 92 -0.17 -3.38 2.22
C ASP A 92 1.32 -3.17 2.36
N PHE A 93 1.86 -2.12 1.76
CA PHE A 93 3.30 -1.86 1.77
C PHE A 93 3.86 -1.56 3.17
N GLU A 94 3.07 -0.95 4.06
CA GLU A 94 3.50 -0.61 5.42
C GLU A 94 3.31 -1.81 6.36
N GLN A 95 2.13 -2.42 6.35
CA GLN A 95 1.81 -3.53 7.25
C GLN A 95 2.56 -4.83 6.90
N ASP A 96 2.96 -5.00 5.64
CA ASP A 96 3.71 -6.16 5.16
C ASP A 96 5.19 -5.85 4.90
N ALA A 97 5.70 -4.71 5.36
CA ALA A 97 7.06 -4.25 5.05
C ALA A 97 8.13 -5.29 5.43
N ASP A 98 7.98 -5.95 6.59
CA ASP A 98 8.86 -7.01 7.05
C ASP A 98 8.82 -8.26 6.14
N ALA A 99 7.62 -8.66 5.70
CA ALA A 99 7.46 -9.79 4.81
C ALA A 99 7.97 -9.49 3.39
N ILE A 100 7.76 -8.26 2.89
CA ILE A 100 8.33 -7.79 1.62
C ILE A 100 9.86 -7.84 1.70
N TYR A 101 10.45 -7.24 2.74
CA TYR A 101 11.90 -7.25 2.95
C TYR A 101 12.47 -8.67 2.97
N ALA A 102 11.90 -9.53 3.82
CA ALA A 102 12.36 -10.92 3.95
C ALA A 102 12.20 -11.71 2.64
N SER A 103 11.14 -11.44 1.87
CA SER A 103 10.90 -12.08 0.58
C SER A 103 11.93 -11.67 -0.47
N PHE A 104 12.30 -10.40 -0.54
CA PHE A 104 13.35 -9.91 -1.44
C PHE A 104 14.72 -10.49 -1.08
N LEU A 105 15.04 -10.54 0.21
CA LEU A 105 16.28 -11.14 0.68
C LEU A 105 16.33 -12.63 0.35
N MET A 106 15.23 -13.35 0.58
CA MET A 106 15.13 -14.80 0.32
C MET A 106 15.16 -15.14 -1.16
N ALA A 107 14.36 -14.44 -1.98
CA ALA A 107 14.19 -14.77 -3.40
C ALA A 107 15.32 -14.26 -4.28
N TYR A 108 15.90 -13.10 -3.95
CA TYR A 108 16.84 -12.40 -4.82
C TYR A 108 18.20 -12.14 -4.17
N GLY A 109 18.39 -12.47 -2.89
CA GLY A 109 19.58 -12.07 -2.12
C GLY A 109 19.72 -10.55 -2.00
N MET A 110 18.61 -9.83 -2.14
CA MET A 110 18.60 -8.37 -2.23
C MET A 110 18.20 -7.77 -0.88
N ASP A 111 19.16 -7.11 -0.21
CA ASP A 111 18.88 -6.30 0.97
C ASP A 111 18.33 -4.94 0.54
N LEU A 112 17.02 -4.73 0.74
CA LEU A 112 16.34 -3.49 0.36
C LEU A 112 16.82 -2.27 1.14
N THR A 113 17.52 -2.46 2.27
CA THR A 113 18.07 -1.37 3.08
C THR A 113 19.43 -0.90 2.58
N GLU A 114 20.20 -1.78 1.93
CA GLU A 114 21.60 -1.52 1.52
C GLU A 114 21.73 -1.15 0.04
N ILE A 115 20.76 -1.54 -0.82
CA ILE A 115 20.85 -1.20 -2.24
C ILE A 115 20.81 0.33 -2.44
N PRO A 116 21.74 0.91 -3.24
CA PRO A 116 21.81 2.36 -3.42
C PRO A 116 20.61 2.94 -4.14
N PHE A 117 20.00 2.19 -5.06
CA PHE A 117 18.85 2.62 -5.86
C PHE A 117 18.12 1.40 -6.45
N LEU A 118 16.78 1.41 -6.35
CA LEU A 118 15.92 0.47 -7.07
C LEU A 118 14.74 1.23 -7.65
N HIS A 119 14.69 1.28 -8.98
CA HIS A 119 13.58 1.96 -9.67
C HIS A 119 12.23 1.34 -9.31
N TRP A 120 11.20 2.18 -9.09
CA TRP A 120 9.85 1.78 -8.68
C TRP A 120 9.26 0.63 -9.52
N TYR A 121 9.29 0.74 -10.84
CA TYR A 121 8.75 -0.31 -11.70
C TYR A 121 9.53 -1.62 -11.61
N LYS A 122 10.85 -1.56 -11.42
CA LYS A 122 11.65 -2.76 -11.19
C LYS A 122 11.29 -3.41 -9.87
N PHE A 123 11.12 -2.61 -8.83
CA PHE A 123 10.62 -3.09 -7.53
C PHE A 123 9.26 -3.78 -7.68
N LEU A 124 8.30 -3.17 -8.38
CA LEU A 124 6.98 -3.79 -8.61
C LEU A 124 7.04 -5.09 -9.43
N VAL A 125 7.91 -5.16 -10.45
CA VAL A 125 8.08 -6.39 -11.23
C VAL A 125 8.65 -7.51 -10.34
N LEU A 126 9.69 -7.23 -9.56
CA LEU A 126 10.28 -8.19 -8.64
C LEU A 126 9.26 -8.62 -7.56
N LEU A 127 8.49 -7.69 -7.02
CA LEU A 127 7.45 -7.97 -6.03
C LEU A 127 6.38 -8.93 -6.57
N ARG A 128 5.94 -8.73 -7.81
CA ARG A 128 4.92 -9.60 -8.46
C ARG A 128 5.44 -10.98 -8.83
N LEU A 129 6.75 -11.16 -8.93
CA LEU A 129 7.40 -12.42 -9.31
C LEU A 129 7.94 -13.18 -8.09
N LEU A 130 7.56 -12.78 -6.88
CA LEU A 130 7.89 -13.54 -5.67
C LEU A 130 7.23 -14.93 -5.74
N GLY A 131 8.00 -15.95 -5.37
CA GLY A 131 7.49 -17.33 -5.35
C GLY A 131 6.59 -17.60 -4.14
N GLU A 132 5.73 -18.61 -4.27
CA GLU A 132 4.76 -19.03 -3.24
C GLU A 132 5.39 -19.36 -1.88
N ASP A 133 6.68 -19.75 -1.87
CA ASP A 133 7.40 -20.06 -0.65
C ASP A 133 7.88 -18.85 0.15
N THR A 134 7.77 -17.64 -0.42
CA THR A 134 8.22 -16.41 0.24
C THR A 134 7.29 -15.99 1.38
N PRO A 135 7.81 -15.26 2.40
CA PRO A 135 7.00 -14.79 3.53
C PRO A 135 5.78 -13.94 3.11
N LEU A 136 5.92 -13.09 2.09
CA LEU A 136 4.82 -12.26 1.60
C LEU A 136 3.72 -13.12 0.97
N GLU A 137 4.08 -14.00 0.03
CA GLU A 137 3.10 -14.84 -0.67
C GLU A 137 2.37 -15.79 0.31
N LYS A 138 3.05 -16.30 1.33
CA LYS A 138 2.42 -17.05 2.41
C LYS A 138 1.39 -16.24 3.20
N ARG A 139 1.67 -14.94 3.48
CA ARG A 139 0.69 -14.04 4.11
C ARG A 139 -0.52 -13.81 3.21
N ILE A 140 -0.29 -13.54 1.92
CA ILE A 140 -1.35 -13.32 0.93
C ILE A 140 -2.22 -14.58 0.80
N ALA A 141 -1.60 -15.76 0.64
CA ALA A 141 -2.32 -17.03 0.57
C ALA A 141 -3.16 -17.29 1.82
N LEU A 142 -2.62 -16.99 3.00
CA LEU A 142 -3.34 -17.16 4.26
C LEU A 142 -4.54 -16.20 4.38
N ARG A 143 -4.40 -14.94 3.93
CA ARG A 143 -5.53 -13.98 3.88
C ARG A 143 -6.64 -14.44 2.96
N GLY A 144 -6.28 -15.00 1.80
CA GLY A 144 -7.23 -15.50 0.80
C GLY A 144 -7.78 -16.90 1.07
N MET A 145 -7.35 -17.57 2.14
CA MET A 145 -7.77 -18.94 2.44
C MET A 145 -9.27 -19.04 2.74
N ASP A 146 -9.97 -19.92 2.05
CA ASP A 146 -11.36 -20.25 2.35
C ASP A 146 -11.45 -21.23 3.53
N THR A 147 -11.66 -20.68 4.73
CA THR A 147 -11.77 -21.46 5.96
C THR A 147 -13.10 -22.20 6.10
N SER A 148 -14.11 -21.90 5.28
CA SER A 148 -15.43 -22.55 5.34
C SER A 148 -15.37 -24.04 5.03
N LYS A 149 -14.38 -24.47 4.25
CA LYS A 149 -14.14 -25.88 3.87
C LYS A 149 -13.48 -26.70 4.97
N LEU A 150 -12.95 -26.06 6.02
CA LEU A 150 -12.31 -26.70 7.15
C LEU A 150 -13.32 -26.99 8.26
N LYS A 151 -13.04 -27.99 9.11
CA LYS A 151 -13.91 -28.37 10.25
C LYS A 151 -13.10 -28.51 11.53
N GLY A 152 -13.78 -28.35 12.66
CA GLY A 152 -13.21 -28.57 14.00
C GLY A 152 -11.98 -27.71 14.28
N GLU A 153 -10.98 -28.28 14.93
CA GLU A 153 -9.76 -27.56 15.32
C GLU A 153 -8.95 -27.00 14.13
N ALA A 154 -9.00 -27.65 12.97
CA ALA A 154 -8.31 -27.16 11.77
C ALA A 154 -8.86 -25.81 11.32
N ARG A 155 -10.20 -25.65 11.38
CA ARG A 155 -10.87 -24.38 11.08
C ARG A 155 -10.45 -23.30 12.07
N ILE A 156 -10.52 -23.59 13.36
CA ILE A 156 -10.18 -22.64 14.43
C ILE A 156 -8.71 -22.15 14.28
N ARG A 157 -7.78 -23.07 13.99
CA ARG A 157 -6.37 -22.71 13.76
C ARG A 157 -6.20 -21.83 12.53
N ALA A 158 -6.88 -22.15 11.43
CA ALA A 158 -6.80 -21.37 10.20
C ALA A 158 -7.39 -19.96 10.39
N GLU A 159 -8.54 -19.83 11.05
CA GLU A 159 -9.18 -18.53 11.33
C GLU A 159 -8.30 -17.67 12.24
N ARG A 160 -7.67 -18.25 13.27
CA ARG A 160 -6.71 -17.53 14.12
C ARG A 160 -5.48 -17.06 13.34
N ALA A 161 -4.92 -17.93 12.51
CA ALA A 161 -3.77 -17.57 11.69
C ALA A 161 -4.12 -16.50 10.66
N GLN A 162 -5.31 -16.58 10.05
CA GLN A 162 -5.83 -15.56 9.13
C GLN A 162 -6.02 -14.21 9.83
N GLN A 163 -6.58 -14.21 11.03
CA GLN A 163 -6.75 -13.01 11.85
C GLN A 163 -5.41 -12.37 12.23
N ALA A 164 -4.40 -13.16 12.54
CA ALA A 164 -3.06 -12.66 12.88
C ALA A 164 -2.36 -11.91 11.75
N VAL A 165 -2.71 -12.21 10.48
CA VAL A 165 -2.15 -11.56 9.30
C VAL A 165 -3.14 -10.64 8.59
N ALA A 166 -4.34 -10.44 9.14
CA ALA A 166 -5.37 -9.58 8.56
C ALA A 166 -4.85 -8.15 8.37
N LEU A 167 -5.19 -7.55 7.23
CA LEU A 167 -4.89 -6.14 7.02
C LEU A 167 -5.78 -5.30 7.94
N ARG A 168 -5.15 -4.37 8.65
CA ARG A 168 -5.88 -3.38 9.44
C ARG A 168 -6.45 -2.35 8.48
N GLU A 169 -7.70 -1.98 8.69
CA GLU A 169 -8.27 -0.82 8.03
C GLU A 169 -7.44 0.43 8.41
N PRO A 170 -7.24 1.38 7.49
CA PRO A 170 -6.68 2.68 7.83
C PRO A 170 -7.41 3.27 9.03
N ALA A 171 -6.70 3.89 9.96
CA ALA A 171 -7.29 4.44 11.18
C ALA A 171 -8.45 5.40 10.88
N SER A 172 -8.32 6.21 9.84
CA SER A 172 -9.36 7.10 9.33
C SER A 172 -10.62 6.39 8.83
N ALA A 173 -10.50 5.30 8.07
CA ALA A 173 -11.67 4.53 7.61
C ALA A 173 -12.36 3.84 8.78
N ARG A 174 -11.62 3.39 9.79
CA ARG A 174 -12.16 2.83 11.02
C ARG A 174 -12.87 3.91 11.85
N GLU A 175 -12.27 5.09 11.99
CA GLU A 175 -12.87 6.22 12.70
C GLU A 175 -14.11 6.75 11.97
N GLU A 176 -14.08 6.81 10.65
CA GLU A 176 -15.22 7.26 9.86
C GLU A 176 -16.37 6.26 9.88
N ALA A 177 -16.12 4.97 9.73
CA ALA A 177 -17.11 3.91 9.89
C ALA A 177 -17.75 3.98 11.28
N MET A 178 -16.99 4.30 12.30
CA MET A 178 -17.45 4.42 13.65
C MET A 178 -18.24 5.69 13.93
N ARG A 179 -17.80 6.86 13.39
CA ARG A 179 -18.62 8.07 13.43
C ARG A 179 -19.98 7.82 12.80
N GLN A 180 -20.03 7.10 11.67
CA GLN A 180 -21.27 6.73 11.02
C GLN A 180 -22.11 5.80 11.91
N GLU A 181 -21.50 4.81 12.57
CA GLU A 181 -22.21 3.89 13.48
C GLU A 181 -22.74 4.62 14.72
N ILE A 182 -21.94 5.53 15.31
CA ILE A 182 -22.36 6.38 16.42
C ILE A 182 -23.50 7.31 15.99
N THR A 183 -23.35 7.99 14.85
CA THR A 183 -24.39 8.90 14.32
C THR A 183 -25.70 8.15 14.10
N ARG A 184 -25.64 6.97 13.48
CA ARG A 184 -26.82 6.12 13.26
C ARG A 184 -27.46 5.65 14.56
N ALA A 185 -26.66 5.28 15.57
CA ALA A 185 -27.18 4.89 16.87
C ALA A 185 -27.93 6.06 17.55
N LEU A 186 -27.37 7.27 17.45
CA LEU A 186 -28.02 8.49 17.96
C LEU A 186 -29.31 8.83 17.22
N GLU A 187 -29.32 8.71 15.88
CA GLU A 187 -30.55 8.91 15.07
C GLU A 187 -31.63 7.89 15.38
N GLU A 188 -31.25 6.65 15.70
CA GLU A 188 -32.16 5.57 16.12
C GLU A 188 -32.53 5.64 17.61
N GLY A 189 -32.02 6.64 18.36
CA GLY A 189 -32.28 6.80 19.80
C GLY A 189 -31.63 5.73 20.67
N LYS A 190 -30.58 5.07 20.18
CA LYS A 190 -29.80 4.06 20.90
C LYS A 190 -28.63 4.70 21.63
N ASP A 191 -28.22 4.09 22.75
CA ASP A 191 -27.03 4.53 23.50
C ASP A 191 -25.73 4.14 22.76
N PRO A 192 -24.88 5.08 22.34
CA PRO A 192 -23.62 4.81 21.67
C PRO A 192 -22.51 4.29 22.60
N SER A 193 -22.76 4.21 23.92
CA SER A 193 -21.76 3.86 24.93
C SER A 193 -21.14 2.48 24.71
N GLU A 194 -21.87 1.50 24.15
CA GLU A 194 -21.33 0.18 23.81
C GLU A 194 -20.34 0.25 22.64
N ILE A 195 -20.62 1.11 21.65
CA ILE A 195 -19.75 1.34 20.49
C ILE A 195 -18.44 1.96 20.98
N ILE A 196 -18.53 2.97 21.84
CA ILE A 196 -17.38 3.68 22.43
C ILE A 196 -16.56 2.75 23.31
N ARG A 197 -17.19 1.88 24.13
CA ARG A 197 -16.50 0.93 25.02
C ARG A 197 -15.70 -0.13 24.24
N ARG A 198 -16.23 -0.60 23.12
CA ARG A 198 -15.55 -1.56 22.24
C ARG A 198 -14.24 -1.03 21.66
N MET A 199 -14.04 0.28 21.68
CA MET A 199 -12.83 0.95 21.20
C MET A 199 -11.78 1.21 22.28
N GLY A 200 -12.22 1.58 23.49
CA GLY A 200 -11.30 1.82 24.59
C GLY A 200 -10.68 0.54 25.15
N GLY A 201 -11.13 -0.64 24.72
CA GLY A 201 -10.65 -1.93 25.20
C GLY A 201 -9.35 -2.42 24.58
N ASP A 202 -8.86 -1.79 23.51
CA ASP A 202 -7.61 -2.20 22.83
C ASP A 202 -6.35 -1.46 23.34
N GLU A 203 -6.49 -0.45 24.20
CA GLU A 203 -5.33 0.29 24.73
C GLU A 203 -4.76 -0.26 26.05
N ASP A 204 -5.44 -1.19 26.74
CA ASP A 204 -5.01 -1.72 28.05
C ASP A 204 -4.47 -3.16 28.01
N ALA A 205 -4.15 -3.70 26.86
CA ALA A 205 -3.45 -4.99 26.71
C ALA A 205 -2.01 -4.79 26.20
N GLY A 206 -1.19 -4.10 27.04
CA GLY A 206 0.25 -3.93 26.86
C GLY A 206 1.06 -5.06 27.46
#